data_34f7434685861fd1eb00dd7c3ce55faf
#
_entry.id   34f7434685861fd1eb00dd7c3ce55faf
#
_cell.length_a   1.000
_cell.length_b   1.000
_cell.length_c   1.000
_cell.angle_alpha   90.00
_cell.angle_beta   90.00
_cell.angle_gamma   90.00
#
_symmetry.space_group_name_H-M   'P 1'
#
loop_
_entity.id
_entity.type
_entity.pdbx_description
1 polymer ?
#
loop_
_entity_poly.entity_id
_entity_poly.type
_entity_poly.pdbx_seq_one_letter_code
_entity_poly.pdbx_strand_id
1 'polypeptide(L)'
;NRVDIRLGHRATAREILAAGFDLVVVATGAGPRKAEIPGIDHPSVLSYIDVLGKGKPVGQRVAIVGAGGIGFDIAVFITLNIPDTGRVRETFLAEWGIDASYANPGGLSSQGPRIHSVERRVYLLQRKGSKIGKDLGKTTGWIHRATLKNRGVVMLNGVTYKQIDDRGLTISRKGDRQTLAVDTVVICAGQESLDLLYRDIKDSGMPVHLIGGAERAKELDAKRAIDQGCRLAATF
;
A
#
# COMPACT_ATOMS: atom_id res chain seq x y z
N ASN A 1 -1.53 31.79 -10.42
CA ASN A 1 -2.31 31.68 -9.17
C ASN A 1 -1.39 32.09 -8.02
N ARG A 2 -1.88 33.00 -7.17
CA ARG A 2 -1.12 33.49 -5.99
C ARG A 2 -1.33 32.50 -4.84
N VAL A 3 -0.56 31.39 -4.84
CA VAL A 3 -0.59 30.38 -3.77
C VAL A 3 0.70 30.48 -2.97
N ASP A 4 0.60 30.71 -1.65
CA ASP A 4 1.73 30.65 -0.72
C ASP A 4 1.90 29.20 -0.25
N ILE A 5 3.05 28.59 -0.58
CA ILE A 5 3.35 27.20 -0.24
C ILE A 5 4.39 27.17 0.88
N ARG A 6 4.04 26.59 2.03
CA ARG A 6 4.93 26.42 3.19
C ARG A 6 5.32 24.98 3.38
N LEU A 7 6.47 24.61 2.85
CA LEU A 7 7.03 23.26 2.99
C LEU A 7 7.76 23.10 4.33
N GLY A 8 7.82 21.84 4.83
CA GLY A 8 8.50 21.54 6.08
C GLY A 8 7.83 22.10 7.34
N HIS A 9 6.62 22.66 7.20
CA HIS A 9 5.84 23.25 8.29
C HIS A 9 4.61 22.41 8.61
N ARG A 10 4.46 21.99 9.86
CA ARG A 10 3.26 21.35 10.37
C ARG A 10 2.40 22.38 11.07
N ALA A 11 1.36 22.88 10.39
CA ALA A 11 0.43 23.84 10.95
C ALA A 11 -0.35 23.25 12.14
N THR A 12 -0.52 24.08 13.17
CA THR A 12 -1.34 23.77 14.35
C THR A 12 -2.68 24.50 14.26
N ALA A 13 -3.70 24.03 14.97
CA ALA A 13 -4.99 24.72 15.06
C ALA A 13 -4.83 26.17 15.56
N ARG A 14 -3.96 26.40 16.56
CA ARG A 14 -3.67 27.73 17.09
C ARG A 14 -3.12 28.68 16.02
N GLU A 15 -2.16 28.25 15.23
CA GLU A 15 -1.57 29.06 14.14
C GLU A 15 -2.60 29.40 13.07
N ILE A 16 -3.42 28.41 12.67
CA ILE A 16 -4.48 28.60 11.67
C ILE A 16 -5.51 29.62 12.17
N LEU A 17 -5.99 29.48 13.40
CA LEU A 17 -6.98 30.37 13.98
C LEU A 17 -6.43 31.79 14.17
N ALA A 18 -5.14 31.92 14.49
CA ALA A 18 -4.50 33.25 14.66
C ALA A 18 -4.21 33.93 13.30
N ALA A 19 -4.15 33.21 12.21
CA ALA A 19 -3.85 33.75 10.88
C ALA A 19 -5.03 34.49 10.21
N GLY A 20 -6.27 34.35 10.74
CA GLY A 20 -7.44 35.11 10.28
C GLY A 20 -7.92 34.71 8.87
N PHE A 21 -7.86 33.43 8.53
CA PHE A 21 -8.42 32.91 7.27
C PHE A 21 -9.95 32.97 7.28
N ASP A 22 -10.55 33.21 6.12
CA ASP A 22 -12.01 33.19 5.95
C ASP A 22 -12.57 31.78 6.01
N LEU A 23 -11.76 30.79 5.60
CA LEU A 23 -12.14 29.40 5.49
C LEU A 23 -10.90 28.48 5.54
N VAL A 24 -11.05 27.30 6.11
CA VAL A 24 -10.00 26.28 6.18
C VAL A 24 -10.45 24.99 5.50
N VAL A 25 -9.58 24.42 4.68
CA VAL A 25 -9.76 23.08 4.11
C VAL A 25 -8.72 22.14 4.68
N VAL A 26 -9.15 21.11 5.44
CA VAL A 26 -8.29 20.10 6.02
C VAL A 26 -8.23 18.91 5.07
N ALA A 27 -7.06 18.72 4.45
CA ALA A 27 -6.77 17.64 3.50
C ALA A 27 -5.56 16.81 3.94
N THR A 28 -5.44 16.54 5.24
CA THR A 28 -4.29 15.89 5.89
C THR A 28 -4.11 14.41 5.56
N GLY A 29 -5.05 13.83 4.79
CA GLY A 29 -4.91 12.48 4.25
C GLY A 29 -5.24 11.37 5.25
N ALA A 30 -4.57 10.22 5.08
CA ALA A 30 -4.78 9.02 5.88
C ALA A 30 -3.43 8.40 6.26
N GLY A 31 -3.40 7.71 7.39
CA GLY A 31 -2.24 6.98 7.90
C GLY A 31 -2.48 5.49 8.04
N PRO A 32 -1.43 4.71 8.34
CA PRO A 32 -1.57 3.28 8.61
C PRO A 32 -2.44 3.05 9.83
N ARG A 33 -3.41 2.15 9.70
CA ARG A 33 -4.16 1.67 10.86
C ARG A 33 -3.31 0.70 11.67
N LYS A 34 -3.26 0.86 13.00
CA LYS A 34 -2.68 -0.13 13.88
C LYS A 34 -3.56 -1.39 13.87
N ALA A 35 -3.01 -2.51 13.43
CA ALA A 35 -3.72 -3.78 13.43
C ALA A 35 -3.72 -4.38 14.85
N GLU A 36 -4.83 -4.99 15.24
CA GLU A 36 -4.95 -5.70 16.53
C GLU A 36 -4.45 -7.13 16.36
N ILE A 37 -3.14 -7.31 16.46
CA ILE A 37 -2.47 -8.62 16.40
C ILE A 37 -1.55 -8.70 17.64
N PRO A 38 -1.67 -9.73 18.49
CA PRO A 38 -0.73 -9.93 19.60
C PRO A 38 0.73 -9.93 19.08
N GLY A 39 1.59 -9.13 19.70
CA GLY A 39 2.96 -8.92 19.23
C GLY A 39 3.14 -7.90 18.12
N ILE A 40 2.15 -7.03 17.85
CA ILE A 40 2.22 -6.00 16.80
C ILE A 40 3.37 -5.00 16.99
N ASP A 41 3.84 -4.82 18.21
CA ASP A 41 4.95 -3.93 18.56
C ASP A 41 6.32 -4.66 18.54
N HIS A 42 6.37 -5.91 18.03
CA HIS A 42 7.60 -6.68 17.91
C HIS A 42 8.59 -6.01 16.94
N PRO A 43 9.92 -6.04 17.19
CA PRO A 43 10.92 -5.36 16.33
C PRO A 43 10.91 -5.79 14.86
N SER A 44 10.45 -7.01 14.54
CA SER A 44 10.31 -7.50 13.17
C SER A 44 9.12 -6.88 12.41
N VAL A 45 8.27 -6.08 13.08
CA VAL A 45 7.08 -5.48 12.46
C VAL A 45 7.41 -4.12 11.86
N LEU A 46 7.07 -3.94 10.60
CA LEU A 46 7.18 -2.68 9.88
C LEU A 46 5.81 -2.26 9.34
N SER A 47 5.58 -0.95 9.25
CA SER A 47 4.47 -0.41 8.44
C SER A 47 4.89 -0.32 6.97
N TYR A 48 3.91 -0.22 6.06
CA TYR A 48 4.21 0.06 4.66
C TYR A 48 4.93 1.40 4.45
N ILE A 49 4.73 2.38 5.33
CA ILE A 49 5.46 3.66 5.30
C ILE A 49 6.93 3.46 5.68
N ASP A 50 7.23 2.57 6.63
CA ASP A 50 8.61 2.26 6.99
C ASP A 50 9.37 1.67 5.80
N VAL A 51 8.71 0.81 5.00
CA VAL A 51 9.33 0.17 3.84
C VAL A 51 9.42 1.13 2.64
N LEU A 52 8.30 1.73 2.21
CA LEU A 52 8.26 2.55 0.98
C LEU A 52 8.71 3.99 1.20
N GLY A 53 8.34 4.59 2.33
CA GLY A 53 8.62 6.00 2.61
C GLY A 53 9.97 6.24 3.28
N LYS A 54 10.38 5.34 4.19
CA LYS A 54 11.62 5.49 4.97
C LYS A 54 12.75 4.57 4.50
N GLY A 55 12.48 3.70 3.51
CA GLY A 55 13.50 2.79 2.95
C GLY A 55 14.05 1.76 3.94
N LYS A 56 13.30 1.42 5.02
CA LYS A 56 13.77 0.41 5.97
C LYS A 56 13.92 -0.95 5.27
N PRO A 57 15.03 -1.65 5.50
CA PRO A 57 15.28 -2.95 4.88
C PRO A 57 14.30 -4.00 5.43
N VAL A 58 13.90 -4.91 4.55
CA VAL A 58 13.14 -6.12 4.91
C VAL A 58 14.05 -7.35 4.79
N GLY A 59 13.80 -8.36 5.60
CA GLY A 59 14.54 -9.63 5.58
C GLY A 59 14.28 -10.48 4.34
N GLN A 60 14.81 -11.70 4.35
CA GLN A 60 14.66 -12.64 3.24
C GLN A 60 13.29 -13.35 3.25
N ARG A 61 12.67 -13.48 4.43
CA ARG A 61 11.35 -14.11 4.60
C ARG A 61 10.38 -13.07 5.13
N VAL A 62 9.38 -12.71 4.33
CA VAL A 62 8.49 -11.59 4.61
C VAL A 62 7.02 -12.03 4.60
N ALA A 63 6.27 -11.69 5.64
CA ALA A 63 4.81 -11.78 5.65
C ALA A 63 4.19 -10.39 5.50
N ILE A 64 3.32 -10.22 4.51
CA ILE A 64 2.56 -8.99 4.26
C ILE A 64 1.14 -9.21 4.78
N VAL A 65 0.76 -8.46 5.80
CA VAL A 65 -0.56 -8.51 6.44
C VAL A 65 -1.50 -7.52 5.77
N GLY A 66 -2.37 -8.01 4.92
CA GLY A 66 -3.31 -7.23 4.11
C GLY A 66 -2.98 -7.28 2.62
N ALA A 67 -3.93 -7.79 1.82
CA ALA A 67 -3.81 -7.96 0.37
C ALA A 67 -4.72 -6.99 -0.40
N GLY A 68 -4.77 -5.74 0.04
CA GLY A 68 -5.29 -4.60 -0.73
C GLY A 68 -4.23 -4.03 -1.67
N GLY A 69 -4.51 -2.89 -2.32
CA GLY A 69 -3.57 -2.22 -3.24
C GLY A 69 -2.17 -2.07 -2.63
N ILE A 70 -2.07 -1.45 -1.45
CA ILE A 70 -0.79 -1.25 -0.74
C ILE A 70 -0.04 -2.57 -0.49
N GLY A 71 -0.75 -3.64 -0.11
CA GLY A 71 -0.12 -4.96 0.10
C GLY A 71 0.45 -5.55 -1.18
N PHE A 72 -0.24 -5.34 -2.32
CA PHE A 72 0.27 -5.70 -3.63
C PHE A 72 1.49 -4.87 -4.03
N ASP A 73 1.44 -3.54 -3.81
CA ASP A 73 2.56 -2.64 -4.12
C ASP A 73 3.81 -3.00 -3.32
N ILE A 74 3.67 -3.27 -2.02
CA ILE A 74 4.77 -3.78 -1.18
C ILE A 74 5.31 -5.10 -1.74
N ALA A 75 4.44 -6.05 -2.08
CA ALA A 75 4.87 -7.35 -2.59
C ALA A 75 5.62 -7.21 -3.92
N VAL A 76 5.14 -6.34 -4.83
CA VAL A 76 5.84 -6.04 -6.09
C VAL A 76 7.19 -5.38 -5.80
N PHE A 77 7.22 -4.37 -4.93
CA PHE A 77 8.43 -3.61 -4.59
C PHE A 77 9.55 -4.49 -4.02
N ILE A 78 9.24 -5.32 -3.01
CA ILE A 78 10.27 -6.15 -2.35
C ILE A 78 10.68 -7.39 -3.16
N THR A 79 9.92 -7.73 -4.20
CA THR A 79 10.24 -8.81 -5.15
C THR A 79 10.76 -8.28 -6.48
N LEU A 80 10.88 -6.96 -6.63
CA LEU A 80 11.45 -6.36 -7.83
C LEU A 80 12.97 -6.56 -7.81
N ASN A 81 13.46 -7.31 -8.76
CA ASN A 81 14.88 -7.46 -9.05
C ASN A 81 15.18 -6.61 -10.29
N ILE A 82 15.62 -5.36 -10.08
CA ILE A 82 16.09 -4.51 -11.17
C ILE A 82 17.59 -4.80 -11.32
N PRO A 83 18.02 -5.37 -12.45
CA PRO A 83 19.45 -5.54 -12.68
C PRO A 83 20.14 -4.17 -12.73
N ASP A 84 21.32 -4.07 -12.15
CA ASP A 84 22.17 -2.86 -12.13
C ASP A 84 22.56 -2.36 -13.54
N THR A 85 22.20 -3.11 -14.56
CA THR A 85 22.61 -2.89 -15.95
C THR A 85 21.81 -1.82 -16.72
N GLY A 86 20.84 -1.15 -16.09
CA GLY A 86 19.96 -0.16 -16.74
C GLY A 86 19.00 -0.73 -17.79
N ARG A 87 18.96 -2.05 -17.99
CA ARG A 87 18.14 -2.75 -19.00
C ARG A 87 16.74 -3.09 -18.49
N VAL A 88 16.04 -2.10 -17.94
CA VAL A 88 14.68 -2.30 -17.37
C VAL A 88 13.70 -2.81 -18.42
N ARG A 89 13.80 -2.30 -19.67
CA ARG A 89 12.90 -2.68 -20.76
C ARG A 89 13.09 -4.14 -21.17
N GLU A 90 14.33 -4.55 -21.40
CA GLU A 90 14.67 -5.92 -21.82
C GLU A 90 14.27 -6.93 -20.74
N THR A 91 14.51 -6.61 -19.48
CA THR A 91 14.09 -7.43 -18.34
C THR A 91 12.59 -7.59 -18.29
N PHE A 92 11.83 -6.50 -18.48
CA PHE A 92 10.37 -6.53 -18.52
C PHE A 92 9.87 -7.39 -19.69
N LEU A 93 10.41 -7.19 -20.91
CA LEU A 93 10.01 -7.97 -22.08
C LEU A 93 10.29 -9.46 -21.88
N ALA A 94 11.44 -9.80 -21.30
CA ALA A 94 11.80 -11.18 -21.00
C ALA A 94 10.90 -11.79 -19.92
N GLU A 95 10.62 -11.05 -18.83
CA GLU A 95 9.73 -11.51 -17.74
C GLU A 95 8.32 -11.86 -18.27
N TRP A 96 7.82 -11.13 -19.26
CA TRP A 96 6.51 -11.34 -19.87
C TRP A 96 6.55 -12.22 -21.13
N GLY A 97 7.72 -12.65 -21.59
CA GLY A 97 7.86 -13.42 -22.82
C GLY A 97 7.41 -12.66 -24.06
N ILE A 98 7.77 -11.36 -24.12
CA ILE A 98 7.41 -10.51 -25.24
C ILE A 98 8.55 -10.52 -26.28
N ASP A 99 8.20 -10.81 -27.54
CA ASP A 99 9.07 -10.68 -28.71
C ASP A 99 8.82 -9.35 -29.41
N ALA A 100 9.69 -8.37 -29.16
CA ALA A 100 9.59 -7.03 -29.76
C ALA A 100 9.94 -7.00 -31.25
N SER A 101 10.48 -8.08 -31.80
CA SER A 101 10.77 -8.21 -33.24
C SER A 101 9.57 -8.66 -34.05
N TYR A 102 8.51 -9.12 -33.36
CA TYR A 102 7.31 -9.69 -33.97
C TYR A 102 7.58 -10.90 -34.90
N ALA A 103 8.68 -11.62 -34.68
CA ALA A 103 9.00 -12.82 -35.46
C ALA A 103 8.00 -13.97 -35.25
N ASN A 104 7.30 -13.95 -34.11
CA ASN A 104 6.28 -14.93 -33.77
C ASN A 104 4.88 -14.28 -33.70
N PRO A 105 3.80 -15.04 -33.99
CA PRO A 105 2.42 -14.56 -33.91
C PRO A 105 2.11 -13.96 -32.52
N GLY A 106 1.43 -12.81 -32.50
CA GLY A 106 1.00 -12.12 -31.30
C GLY A 106 2.15 -11.45 -30.51
N GLY A 107 3.37 -11.39 -31.04
CA GLY A 107 4.54 -10.84 -30.33
C GLY A 107 4.94 -11.67 -29.12
N LEU A 108 4.66 -12.98 -29.12
CA LEU A 108 5.05 -13.89 -28.05
C LEU A 108 6.40 -14.53 -28.34
N SER A 109 7.30 -14.49 -27.37
CA SER A 109 8.59 -15.19 -27.45
C SER A 109 8.37 -16.70 -27.53
N SER A 110 9.05 -17.38 -28.44
CA SER A 110 9.05 -18.85 -28.54
C SER A 110 9.58 -19.53 -27.28
N GLN A 111 10.36 -18.82 -26.47
CA GLN A 111 10.92 -19.31 -25.20
C GLN A 111 9.96 -19.08 -24.01
N GLY A 112 8.83 -18.39 -24.21
CA GLY A 112 7.92 -18.01 -23.16
C GLY A 112 8.50 -17.01 -22.14
N PRO A 113 7.77 -16.77 -21.02
CA PRO A 113 8.22 -15.89 -19.95
C PRO A 113 9.48 -16.40 -19.25
N ARG A 114 10.46 -15.54 -19.04
CA ARG A 114 11.65 -15.82 -18.24
C ARG A 114 11.51 -15.18 -16.86
N ILE A 115 11.02 -15.99 -15.92
CA ILE A 115 10.83 -15.54 -14.55
C ILE A 115 12.19 -15.56 -13.85
N HIS A 116 12.65 -14.40 -13.41
CA HIS A 116 13.84 -14.30 -12.58
C HIS A 116 13.54 -14.86 -11.19
N SER A 117 14.43 -15.68 -10.66
CA SER A 117 14.31 -16.17 -9.28
C SER A 117 14.32 -14.98 -8.32
N VAL A 118 13.31 -14.90 -7.48
CA VAL A 118 13.28 -13.95 -6.37
C VAL A 118 13.87 -14.65 -5.16
N GLU A 119 14.95 -14.08 -4.61
CA GLU A 119 15.62 -14.66 -3.43
C GLU A 119 14.72 -14.62 -2.19
N ARG A 120 13.81 -13.62 -2.12
CA ARG A 120 12.91 -13.46 -0.98
C ARG A 120 11.71 -14.41 -1.04
N ARG A 121 11.44 -15.04 0.09
CA ARG A 121 10.19 -15.79 0.30
C ARG A 121 9.13 -14.86 0.86
N VAL A 122 8.11 -14.55 0.07
CA VAL A 122 7.07 -13.58 0.43
C VAL A 122 5.71 -14.25 0.56
N TYR A 123 5.01 -13.97 1.66
CA TYR A 123 3.63 -14.36 1.92
C TYR A 123 2.73 -13.12 1.86
N LEU A 124 1.73 -13.11 0.99
CA LEU A 124 0.70 -12.07 0.94
C LEU A 124 -0.60 -12.62 1.54
N LEU A 125 -1.04 -12.03 2.66
CA LEU A 125 -2.05 -12.61 3.52
C LEU A 125 -3.33 -11.77 3.55
N GLN A 126 -4.49 -12.44 3.49
CA GLN A 126 -5.81 -11.79 3.53
C GLN A 126 -6.75 -12.48 4.52
N ARG A 127 -7.44 -11.71 5.37
CA ARG A 127 -8.48 -12.25 6.27
C ARG A 127 -9.73 -12.72 5.52
N LYS A 128 -10.17 -11.92 4.52
CA LYS A 128 -11.34 -12.28 3.70
C LYS A 128 -11.10 -13.61 2.99
N GLY A 129 -12.12 -14.47 2.92
CA GLY A 129 -12.07 -15.73 2.17
C GLY A 129 -12.14 -15.56 0.64
N SER A 130 -12.41 -14.35 0.15
CA SER A 130 -12.47 -14.07 -1.29
C SER A 130 -11.11 -14.20 -1.96
N LYS A 131 -11.10 -14.31 -3.30
CA LYS A 131 -9.86 -14.33 -4.09
C LYS A 131 -9.01 -13.11 -3.78
N ILE A 132 -7.73 -13.31 -3.52
CA ILE A 132 -6.77 -12.23 -3.29
C ILE A 132 -6.69 -11.32 -4.51
N GLY A 133 -6.72 -9.99 -4.26
CA GLY A 133 -6.74 -8.98 -5.30
C GLY A 133 -8.07 -8.87 -6.05
N LYS A 134 -9.20 -9.37 -5.49
CA LYS A 134 -10.53 -9.21 -6.08
C LYS A 134 -10.92 -7.72 -6.25
N ASP A 135 -10.52 -6.91 -5.28
CA ASP A 135 -10.88 -5.49 -5.17
C ASP A 135 -9.83 -4.56 -5.83
N LEU A 136 -8.85 -5.11 -6.56
CA LEU A 136 -7.93 -4.34 -7.39
C LEU A 136 -8.61 -3.81 -8.66
N GLY A 137 -8.02 -2.78 -9.26
CA GLY A 137 -8.51 -2.19 -10.50
C GLY A 137 -8.82 -3.25 -11.57
N LYS A 138 -9.99 -3.15 -12.21
CA LYS A 138 -10.49 -4.16 -13.16
C LYS A 138 -9.52 -4.41 -14.32
N THR A 139 -8.86 -3.35 -14.79
CA THR A 139 -7.95 -3.39 -15.95
C THR A 139 -6.55 -3.90 -15.60
N THR A 140 -6.04 -3.64 -14.40
CA THR A 140 -4.64 -3.92 -14.01
C THR A 140 -4.49 -4.98 -12.92
N GLY A 141 -5.54 -5.28 -12.17
CA GLY A 141 -5.46 -6.20 -11.03
C GLY A 141 -5.05 -7.63 -11.42
N TRP A 142 -5.35 -8.07 -12.64
CA TRP A 142 -4.90 -9.37 -13.14
C TRP A 142 -3.38 -9.39 -13.39
N ILE A 143 -2.81 -8.26 -13.86
CA ILE A 143 -1.37 -8.09 -14.09
C ILE A 143 -0.63 -8.23 -12.75
N HIS A 144 -1.04 -7.49 -11.72
CA HIS A 144 -0.43 -7.58 -10.39
C HIS A 144 -0.46 -9.00 -9.83
N ARG A 145 -1.59 -9.71 -9.97
CA ARG A 145 -1.68 -11.11 -9.53
C ARG A 145 -0.75 -12.04 -10.33
N ALA A 146 -0.68 -11.86 -11.65
CA ALA A 146 0.21 -12.65 -12.51
C ALA A 146 1.68 -12.41 -12.13
N THR A 147 2.08 -11.14 -12.00
CA THR A 147 3.43 -10.75 -11.57
C THR A 147 3.83 -11.43 -10.26
N LEU A 148 3.01 -11.31 -9.22
CA LEU A 148 3.32 -11.90 -7.91
C LEU A 148 3.34 -13.44 -7.97
N LYS A 149 2.43 -14.05 -8.72
CA LYS A 149 2.43 -15.50 -8.94
C LYS A 149 3.72 -15.95 -9.64
N ASN A 150 4.12 -15.25 -10.69
CA ASN A 150 5.35 -15.54 -11.43
C ASN A 150 6.59 -15.40 -10.54
N ARG A 151 6.60 -14.42 -9.65
CA ARG A 151 7.69 -14.20 -8.67
C ARG A 151 7.60 -15.10 -7.44
N GLY A 152 6.75 -16.13 -7.45
CA GLY A 152 6.67 -17.12 -6.37
C GLY A 152 6.08 -16.62 -5.06
N VAL A 153 5.36 -15.49 -5.06
CA VAL A 153 4.69 -15.00 -3.86
C VAL A 153 3.55 -15.93 -3.46
N VAL A 154 3.59 -16.40 -2.20
CA VAL A 154 2.56 -17.29 -1.65
C VAL A 154 1.38 -16.44 -1.18
N MET A 155 0.24 -16.55 -1.84
CA MET A 155 -0.96 -15.79 -1.55
C MET A 155 -1.97 -16.63 -0.76
N LEU A 156 -2.27 -16.25 0.50
CA LEU A 156 -3.17 -16.98 1.41
C LEU A 156 -4.36 -16.11 1.83
N ASN A 157 -5.56 -16.55 1.46
CA ASN A 157 -6.83 -15.97 1.90
C ASN A 157 -7.45 -16.72 3.08
N GLY A 158 -8.45 -16.12 3.74
CA GLY A 158 -9.15 -16.73 4.87
C GLY A 158 -8.25 -16.93 6.10
N VAL A 159 -7.29 -16.04 6.30
CA VAL A 159 -6.30 -16.12 7.37
C VAL A 159 -6.78 -15.37 8.60
N THR A 160 -6.65 -15.98 9.78
CA THR A 160 -6.73 -15.28 11.07
C THR A 160 -5.33 -15.15 11.65
N TYR A 161 -4.92 -13.92 11.97
CA TYR A 161 -3.63 -13.65 12.61
C TYR A 161 -3.72 -13.95 14.10
N LYS A 162 -2.78 -14.69 14.65
CA LYS A 162 -2.79 -15.15 16.04
C LYS A 162 -1.75 -14.46 16.89
N GLN A 163 -0.51 -14.39 16.42
CA GLN A 163 0.61 -13.86 17.19
C GLN A 163 1.82 -13.56 16.30
N ILE A 164 2.58 -12.52 16.66
CA ILE A 164 3.91 -12.24 16.12
C ILE A 164 4.90 -12.39 17.27
N ASP A 165 5.96 -13.17 17.05
CA ASP A 165 7.05 -13.42 18.02
C ASP A 165 8.37 -13.70 17.26
N ASP A 166 9.44 -14.05 17.98
CA ASP A 166 10.76 -14.35 17.38
C ASP A 166 10.74 -15.49 16.35
N ARG A 167 9.72 -16.35 16.38
CA ARG A 167 9.55 -17.44 15.40
C ARG A 167 8.87 -16.96 14.13
N GLY A 168 8.34 -15.74 14.10
CA GLY A 168 7.65 -15.14 12.98
C GLY A 168 6.16 -14.86 13.22
N LEU A 169 5.30 -15.11 12.22
CA LEU A 169 3.85 -14.85 12.28
C LEU A 169 3.06 -16.15 12.38
N THR A 170 2.39 -16.36 13.50
CA THR A 170 1.44 -17.47 13.67
C THR A 170 0.07 -17.08 13.13
N ILE A 171 -0.45 -17.91 12.25
CA ILE A 171 -1.77 -17.77 11.62
C ILE A 171 -2.62 -19.03 11.84
N SER A 172 -3.94 -18.87 11.68
CA SER A 172 -4.87 -19.98 11.52
C SER A 172 -5.61 -19.85 10.19
N ARG A 173 -5.77 -20.95 9.47
CA ARG A 173 -6.49 -21.03 8.19
C ARG A 173 -7.24 -22.35 8.09
N LYS A 174 -8.53 -22.30 7.82
CA LYS A 174 -9.42 -23.50 7.77
C LYS A 174 -9.37 -24.37 9.03
N GLY A 175 -9.11 -23.79 10.20
CA GLY A 175 -8.96 -24.50 11.47
C GLY A 175 -7.53 -24.86 11.84
N ASP A 176 -6.64 -25.03 10.86
CA ASP A 176 -5.24 -25.38 11.09
C ASP A 176 -4.43 -24.16 11.56
N ARG A 177 -3.60 -24.36 12.56
CA ARG A 177 -2.66 -23.35 13.07
C ARG A 177 -1.26 -23.64 12.56
N GLN A 178 -0.60 -22.61 12.00
CA GLN A 178 0.77 -22.72 11.52
C GLN A 178 1.54 -21.43 11.82
N THR A 179 2.85 -21.56 12.04
CA THR A 179 3.76 -20.42 12.16
C THR A 179 4.54 -20.27 10.86
N LEU A 180 4.39 -19.10 10.24
CA LEU A 180 5.21 -18.70 9.11
C LEU A 180 6.53 -18.17 9.68
N ALA A 181 7.62 -18.91 9.48
CA ALA A 181 8.95 -18.48 9.89
C ALA A 181 9.40 -17.34 8.99
N VAL A 182 9.21 -16.10 9.43
CA VAL A 182 9.52 -14.87 8.69
C VAL A 182 10.39 -13.94 9.51
N ASP A 183 11.24 -13.18 8.83
CA ASP A 183 12.18 -12.24 9.43
C ASP A 183 11.52 -10.84 9.57
N THR A 184 10.49 -10.58 8.78
CA THR A 184 9.79 -9.29 8.75
C THR A 184 8.29 -9.50 8.53
N VAL A 185 7.48 -8.76 9.27
CA VAL A 185 6.04 -8.67 9.08
C VAL A 185 5.69 -7.24 8.67
N VAL A 186 5.17 -7.04 7.46
CA VAL A 186 4.77 -5.72 6.95
C VAL A 186 3.26 -5.55 7.07
N ILE A 187 2.84 -4.53 7.82
CA ILE A 187 1.43 -4.24 8.04
C ILE A 187 0.87 -3.34 6.95
N CYS A 188 -0.07 -3.90 6.17
CA CYS A 188 -0.83 -3.23 5.11
C CYS A 188 -2.35 -3.36 5.36
N ALA A 189 -2.77 -3.47 6.63
CA ALA A 189 -4.13 -3.86 7.05
C ALA A 189 -5.12 -2.70 7.14
N GLY A 190 -5.07 -1.77 6.20
CA GLY A 190 -5.97 -0.63 6.09
C GLY A 190 -5.35 0.68 6.55
N GLN A 191 -6.15 1.73 6.41
CA GLN A 191 -5.78 3.09 6.74
C GLN A 191 -6.85 3.69 7.67
N GLU A 192 -6.48 4.74 8.41
CA GLU A 192 -7.38 5.57 9.19
C GLU A 192 -7.18 7.04 8.84
N SER A 193 -8.26 7.81 8.96
CA SER A 193 -8.27 9.23 8.62
C SER A 193 -7.42 10.04 9.59
N LEU A 194 -6.64 10.99 9.07
CA LEU A 194 -5.88 11.94 9.87
C LEU A 194 -6.70 13.23 10.03
N ASP A 195 -7.71 13.19 10.89
CA ASP A 195 -8.70 14.25 11.07
C ASP A 195 -8.51 15.10 12.35
N LEU A 196 -7.40 14.91 13.07
CA LEU A 196 -7.17 15.58 14.36
C LEU A 196 -7.24 17.10 14.23
N LEU A 197 -6.57 17.68 13.25
CA LEU A 197 -6.59 19.12 13.01
C LEU A 197 -8.00 19.66 12.76
N TYR A 198 -8.84 18.92 12.05
CA TYR A 198 -10.25 19.28 11.85
C TYR A 198 -11.01 19.29 13.18
N ARG A 199 -10.81 18.26 14.02
CA ARG A 199 -11.46 18.19 15.35
C ARG A 199 -11.06 19.35 16.26
N ASP A 200 -9.81 19.80 16.16
CA ASP A 200 -9.30 20.92 16.95
C ASP A 200 -9.86 22.28 16.50
N ILE A 201 -10.32 22.40 15.25
CA ILE A 201 -10.80 23.68 14.67
C ILE A 201 -12.33 23.75 14.59
N LYS A 202 -13.03 22.64 14.35
CA LYS A 202 -14.46 22.61 13.99
C LYS A 202 -15.42 23.37 14.90
N ASP A 203 -15.08 23.48 16.19
CA ASP A 203 -15.92 24.12 17.21
C ASP A 203 -15.47 25.57 17.52
N SER A 204 -14.53 26.12 16.75
CA SER A 204 -13.96 27.47 16.94
C SER A 204 -14.80 28.61 16.34
N GLY A 205 -15.84 28.30 15.58
CA GLY A 205 -16.62 29.24 14.79
C GLY A 205 -16.02 29.55 13.41
N MET A 206 -14.83 29.07 13.11
CA MET A 206 -14.20 29.18 11.78
C MET A 206 -14.84 28.19 10.80
N PRO A 207 -15.24 28.61 9.58
CA PRO A 207 -15.65 27.68 8.54
C PRO A 207 -14.54 26.70 8.19
N VAL A 208 -14.77 25.40 8.40
CA VAL A 208 -13.77 24.36 8.13
C VAL A 208 -14.38 23.19 7.39
N HIS A 209 -13.72 22.77 6.33
CA HIS A 209 -14.10 21.60 5.52
C HIS A 209 -13.06 20.49 5.65
N LEU A 210 -13.54 19.26 5.72
CA LEU A 210 -12.71 18.05 5.76
C LEU A 210 -12.87 17.30 4.44
N ILE A 211 -11.76 16.98 3.75
CA ILE A 211 -11.81 16.35 2.43
C ILE A 211 -10.79 15.19 2.29
N GLY A 212 -10.99 14.38 1.27
CA GLY A 212 -10.07 13.32 0.87
C GLY A 212 -9.93 12.21 1.90
N GLY A 213 -8.70 11.77 2.13
CA GLY A 213 -8.37 10.72 3.11
C GLY A 213 -8.62 11.14 4.55
N ALA A 214 -8.55 12.45 4.85
CA ALA A 214 -8.83 12.99 6.17
C ALA A 214 -10.31 12.82 6.56
N GLU A 215 -11.22 12.95 5.58
CA GLU A 215 -12.64 12.70 5.79
C GLU A 215 -12.93 11.19 5.85
N ARG A 216 -12.39 10.44 4.90
CA ARG A 216 -12.64 9.01 4.79
C ARG A 216 -11.45 8.27 4.20
N ALA A 217 -10.76 7.49 5.00
CA ALA A 217 -9.61 6.71 4.58
C ALA A 217 -9.96 5.48 3.71
N LYS A 218 -11.20 4.96 3.82
CA LYS A 218 -11.63 3.77 3.07
C LYS A 218 -11.83 4.09 1.60
N GLU A 219 -11.35 3.20 0.71
CA GLU A 219 -11.49 3.34 -0.74
C GLU A 219 -10.97 4.70 -1.26
N LEU A 220 -9.87 5.15 -0.66
CA LEU A 220 -9.23 6.38 -1.10
C LEU A 220 -8.48 6.14 -2.41
N ASP A 221 -8.91 6.84 -3.45
CA ASP A 221 -8.20 6.94 -4.72
C ASP A 221 -8.05 8.41 -5.17
N ALA A 222 -7.21 8.64 -6.16
CA ALA A 222 -6.95 9.97 -6.69
C ALA A 222 -8.22 10.59 -7.28
N LYS A 223 -9.06 9.80 -7.94
CA LYS A 223 -10.30 10.27 -8.56
C LYS A 223 -11.25 10.88 -7.52
N ARG A 224 -11.50 10.15 -6.41
CA ARG A 224 -12.37 10.63 -5.33
C ARG A 224 -11.81 11.88 -4.66
N ALA A 225 -10.52 11.88 -4.36
CA ALA A 225 -9.86 13.01 -3.70
C ALA A 225 -9.90 14.28 -4.58
N ILE A 226 -9.61 14.15 -5.87
CA ILE A 226 -9.63 15.27 -6.83
C ILE A 226 -11.07 15.77 -7.02
N ASP A 227 -12.05 14.90 -7.26
CA ASP A 227 -13.46 15.28 -7.45
C ASP A 227 -13.98 16.06 -6.22
N GLN A 228 -13.68 15.58 -5.01
CA GLN A 228 -14.10 16.23 -3.78
C GLN A 228 -13.47 17.63 -3.61
N GLY A 229 -12.17 17.75 -3.89
CA GLY A 229 -11.48 19.05 -3.84
C GLY A 229 -12.02 20.04 -4.87
N CYS A 230 -12.22 19.59 -6.11
CA CYS A 230 -12.77 20.44 -7.18
C CYS A 230 -14.21 20.89 -6.89
N ARG A 231 -15.07 19.99 -6.39
CA ARG A 231 -16.46 20.36 -6.04
C ARG A 231 -16.50 21.35 -4.89
N LEU A 232 -15.70 21.15 -3.87
CA LEU A 232 -15.62 22.08 -2.74
C LEU A 232 -15.15 23.46 -3.23
N ALA A 233 -14.07 23.52 -4.02
CA ALA A 233 -13.54 24.79 -4.52
C ALA A 233 -14.53 25.56 -5.43
N ALA A 234 -15.47 24.86 -6.06
CA ALA A 234 -16.52 25.48 -6.89
C ALA A 234 -17.67 26.10 -6.06
N THR A 235 -17.67 25.97 -4.75
CA THR A 235 -18.69 26.53 -3.84
C THR A 235 -18.29 27.86 -3.20
N PHE A 236 -17.08 28.34 -3.48
CA PHE A 236 -16.54 29.60 -2.94
C PHE A 236 -16.57 30.72 -3.96
#